data_8682915f383f26843b8943f70d5086dc
#
_entry.id   8682915f383f26843b8943f70d5086dc
#
_cell.length_a   1.000
_cell.length_b   1.000
_cell.length_c   1.000
_cell.angle_alpha   90.00
_cell.angle_beta   90.00
_cell.angle_gamma   90.00
#
_symmetry.space_group_name_H-M   'P 1'
#
loop_
_entity.id
_entity.type
_entity.pdbx_description
1 polymer ?
#
loop_
_entity_poly.entity_id
_entity_poly.type
_entity_poly.pdbx_seq_one_letter_code
_entity_poly.pdbx_strand_id
1 'polypeptide(L)'
;DYASVYESEQAYFDDLQKISNMVEKVTGEKSRLIRFPGGSSNTISRKYAPGLMTKLTREVQEKGYQYFDWNCDSTDASGNNVPVDKLIANATSSQAKHINILMHDTDAKDTTVEALPKIIEHYRKQGYAFRALTVDSYAPHHQVNN
;
A
#
# COMPACT_ATOMS: atom_id res chain seq x y z
N ASP A 1 1.39 14.50 -4.85
CA ASP A 1 1.45 15.19 -3.54
C ASP A 1 0.06 15.08 -2.89
N TYR A 2 0.00 15.07 -1.54
CA TYR A 2 -1.26 14.85 -0.80
C TYR A 2 -2.29 15.97 -1.02
N ALA A 3 -1.84 17.20 -1.19
CA ALA A 3 -2.74 18.34 -1.35
C ALA A 3 -3.55 18.21 -2.64
N SER A 4 -2.90 17.85 -3.75
CA SER A 4 -3.58 17.69 -5.04
C SER A 4 -4.43 16.41 -5.10
N VAL A 5 -3.94 15.30 -4.54
CA VAL A 5 -4.68 14.02 -4.58
C VAL A 5 -5.93 14.05 -3.70
N TYR A 6 -5.86 14.70 -2.53
CA TYR A 6 -6.96 14.75 -1.56
C TYR A 6 -7.70 16.10 -1.52
N GLU A 7 -7.52 16.95 -2.52
CA GLU A 7 -8.27 18.21 -2.65
C GLU A 7 -9.79 17.96 -2.71
N SER A 8 -10.20 16.94 -3.44
CA SER A 8 -11.59 16.54 -3.60
C SER A 8 -11.71 15.09 -4.06
N GLU A 9 -12.92 14.55 -4.01
CA GLU A 9 -13.25 13.24 -4.59
C GLU A 9 -12.91 13.19 -6.09
N GLN A 10 -13.26 14.23 -6.86
CA GLN A 10 -12.98 14.31 -8.29
C GLN A 10 -11.47 14.33 -8.55
N ALA A 11 -10.70 15.11 -7.79
CA ALA A 11 -9.25 15.18 -7.92
C ALA A 11 -8.59 13.80 -7.67
N TYR A 12 -9.07 13.05 -6.67
CA TYR A 12 -8.60 11.70 -6.41
C TYR A 12 -8.84 10.76 -7.59
N PHE A 13 -10.07 10.74 -8.13
CA PHE A 13 -10.39 9.84 -9.24
C PHE A 13 -9.72 10.25 -10.55
N ASP A 14 -9.49 11.53 -10.80
CA ASP A 14 -8.72 12.01 -11.95
C ASP A 14 -7.27 11.55 -11.87
N ASP A 15 -6.66 11.60 -10.68
CA ASP A 15 -5.30 11.11 -10.45
C ASP A 15 -5.22 9.58 -10.58
N LEU A 16 -6.17 8.86 -9.99
CA LEU A 16 -6.30 7.41 -10.14
C LEU A 16 -6.44 6.99 -11.61
N GLN A 17 -7.23 7.72 -12.40
CA GLN A 17 -7.38 7.43 -13.83
C GLN A 17 -6.08 7.65 -14.60
N LYS A 18 -5.31 8.70 -14.28
CA LYS A 18 -4.02 8.98 -14.92
C LYS A 18 -3.03 7.83 -14.67
N ILE A 19 -2.87 7.40 -13.41
CA ILE A 19 -1.95 6.29 -13.10
C ILE A 19 -2.44 4.97 -13.69
N SER A 20 -3.76 4.69 -13.67
CA SER A 20 -4.33 3.50 -14.29
C SER A 20 -4.03 3.43 -15.79
N ASN A 21 -4.18 4.55 -16.50
CA ASN A 21 -3.87 4.62 -17.93
C ASN A 21 -2.37 4.41 -18.20
N MET A 22 -1.51 4.94 -17.33
CA MET A 22 -0.06 4.76 -17.44
C MET A 22 0.34 3.29 -17.25
N VAL A 23 -0.19 2.64 -16.22
CA VAL A 23 0.06 1.22 -15.94
C VAL A 23 -0.43 0.36 -17.10
N GLU A 24 -1.65 0.58 -17.59
CA GLU A 24 -2.20 -0.15 -18.73
C GLU A 24 -1.34 0.03 -19.99
N LYS A 25 -0.85 1.23 -20.26
CA LYS A 25 0.04 1.50 -21.40
C LYS A 25 1.36 0.71 -21.32
N VAL A 26 1.90 0.53 -20.13
CA VAL A 26 3.19 -0.16 -19.92
C VAL A 26 3.03 -1.67 -19.86
N THR A 27 1.99 -2.15 -19.18
CA THR A 27 1.81 -3.58 -18.89
C THR A 27 0.87 -4.28 -19.87
N GLY A 28 0.04 -3.54 -20.61
CA GLY A 28 -1.06 -4.06 -21.42
C GLY A 28 -2.30 -4.45 -20.62
N GLU A 29 -2.29 -4.31 -19.31
CA GLU A 29 -3.37 -4.70 -18.41
C GLU A 29 -3.80 -3.57 -17.49
N LYS A 30 -5.12 -3.45 -17.27
CA LYS A 30 -5.69 -2.48 -16.34
C LYS A 30 -5.66 -3.05 -14.93
N SER A 31 -4.82 -2.48 -14.06
CA SER A 31 -4.80 -2.85 -12.64
C SER A 31 -6.09 -2.41 -11.93
N ARG A 32 -6.61 -3.31 -11.09
CA ARG A 32 -7.72 -3.05 -10.16
C ARG A 32 -7.27 -3.03 -8.70
N LEU A 33 -5.97 -3.11 -8.48
CA LEU A 33 -5.36 -3.13 -7.15
C LEU A 33 -4.76 -1.77 -6.86
N ILE A 34 -5.12 -1.18 -5.74
CA ILE A 34 -4.66 0.14 -5.33
C ILE A 34 -4.24 0.16 -3.87
N ARG A 35 -3.45 1.16 -3.53
CA ARG A 35 -3.20 1.59 -2.15
C ARG A 35 -3.40 3.09 -2.08
N PHE A 36 -4.17 3.54 -1.09
CA PHE A 36 -4.33 4.97 -0.85
C PHE A 36 -3.01 5.60 -0.42
N PRO A 37 -2.61 6.75 -0.96
CA PRO A 37 -1.47 7.50 -0.45
C PRO A 37 -1.59 7.74 1.06
N GLY A 38 -0.62 7.26 1.85
CA GLY A 38 -0.66 7.30 3.31
C GLY A 38 -1.59 6.27 3.98
N GLY A 39 -2.19 5.37 3.21
CA GLY A 39 -3.17 4.36 3.68
C GLY A 39 -4.57 4.92 3.87
N SER A 40 -5.56 4.03 4.03
CA SER A 40 -6.96 4.43 4.24
C SER A 40 -7.19 5.13 5.59
N SER A 41 -6.32 4.91 6.56
CA SER A 41 -6.34 5.54 7.89
C SER A 41 -5.62 6.89 7.97
N ASN A 42 -5.10 7.42 6.85
CA ASN A 42 -4.38 8.69 6.89
C ASN A 42 -5.25 9.83 7.44
N THR A 43 -4.61 10.73 8.17
CA THR A 43 -5.26 11.92 8.75
C THR A 43 -4.98 13.17 7.93
N ILE A 44 -4.18 13.06 6.86
CA ILE A 44 -3.78 14.19 6.03
C ILE A 44 -4.94 14.65 5.17
N SER A 45 -5.68 13.71 4.59
CA SER A 45 -6.83 13.99 3.72
C SER A 45 -7.87 14.91 4.35
N ARG A 46 -8.15 14.77 5.65
CA ARG A 46 -9.12 15.61 6.37
C ARG A 46 -8.73 17.09 6.46
N LYS A 47 -7.45 17.42 6.23
CA LYS A 47 -6.98 18.81 6.18
C LYS A 47 -7.47 19.53 4.93
N TYR A 48 -7.72 18.78 3.86
CA TYR A 48 -8.14 19.29 2.57
C TYR A 48 -9.64 19.06 2.37
N ALA A 49 -10.12 17.85 2.60
CA ALA A 49 -11.53 17.47 2.44
C ALA A 49 -11.98 16.56 3.61
N PRO A 50 -12.55 17.10 4.68
CA PRO A 50 -13.08 16.31 5.79
C PRO A 50 -14.12 15.27 5.31
N GLY A 51 -14.02 14.03 5.81
CA GLY A 51 -14.92 12.94 5.44
C GLY A 51 -14.59 12.26 4.10
N LEU A 52 -13.56 12.72 3.38
CA LEU A 52 -13.22 12.21 2.06
C LEU A 52 -12.89 10.73 2.07
N MET A 53 -12.10 10.24 3.03
CA MET A 53 -11.68 8.82 3.05
C MET A 53 -12.85 7.87 3.26
N THR A 54 -13.88 8.24 4.03
CA THR A 54 -15.10 7.43 4.16
C THR A 54 -15.81 7.25 2.82
N LYS A 55 -15.81 8.28 1.97
CA LYS A 55 -16.37 8.18 0.61
C LYS A 55 -15.48 7.34 -0.29
N LEU A 56 -14.19 7.67 -0.38
CA LEU A 56 -13.25 7.03 -1.30
C LEU A 56 -13.13 5.53 -1.05
N THR A 57 -13.04 5.08 0.21
CA THR A 57 -12.93 3.64 0.54
C THR A 57 -14.13 2.82 0.06
N ARG A 58 -15.32 3.41 0.04
CA ARG A 58 -16.52 2.79 -0.53
C ARG A 58 -16.51 2.85 -2.06
N GLU A 59 -16.29 4.02 -2.61
CA GLU A 59 -16.47 4.27 -4.04
C GLU A 59 -15.44 3.57 -4.91
N VAL A 60 -14.18 3.43 -4.46
CA VAL A 60 -13.20 2.64 -5.21
C VAL A 60 -13.65 1.18 -5.35
N GLN A 61 -14.27 0.60 -4.31
CA GLN A 61 -14.80 -0.76 -4.36
C GLN A 61 -16.03 -0.86 -5.27
N GLU A 62 -16.94 0.11 -5.20
CA GLU A 62 -18.10 0.20 -6.12
C GLU A 62 -17.67 0.31 -7.59
N LYS A 63 -16.50 0.92 -7.86
CA LYS A 63 -15.88 1.01 -9.19
C LYS A 63 -15.06 -0.25 -9.58
N GLY A 64 -15.07 -1.28 -8.73
CA GLY A 64 -14.40 -2.55 -8.99
C GLY A 64 -12.91 -2.58 -8.68
N TYR A 65 -12.39 -1.61 -7.94
CA TYR A 65 -11.05 -1.66 -7.37
C TYR A 65 -11.06 -2.34 -6.01
N GLN A 66 -9.96 -3.04 -5.67
CA GLN A 66 -9.67 -3.44 -4.30
C GLN A 66 -8.50 -2.61 -3.79
N TYR A 67 -8.68 -2.00 -2.61
CA TYR A 67 -7.58 -1.31 -1.95
C TYR A 67 -6.96 -2.20 -0.87
N PHE A 68 -5.66 -2.01 -0.68
CA PHE A 68 -4.87 -2.75 0.30
C PHE A 68 -4.16 -1.77 1.22
N ASP A 69 -4.44 -1.87 2.49
CA ASP A 69 -3.55 -1.36 3.52
C ASP A 69 -2.53 -2.45 3.88
N TRP A 70 -1.99 -2.44 5.05
CA TRP A 70 -1.01 -3.40 5.55
C TRP A 70 -1.33 -3.81 6.99
N ASN A 71 -0.87 -4.96 7.39
CA ASN A 71 -0.91 -5.44 8.76
C ASN A 71 0.49 -5.79 9.31
N CYS A 72 1.52 -5.45 8.55
CA CYS A 72 2.91 -5.50 8.95
C CYS A 72 3.65 -4.34 8.28
N ASP A 73 4.42 -3.58 9.04
CA ASP A 73 5.17 -2.42 8.54
C ASP A 73 6.67 -2.68 8.65
N SER A 74 7.38 -2.64 7.53
CA SER A 74 8.85 -2.72 7.51
C SER A 74 9.52 -1.52 8.15
N THR A 75 8.79 -0.41 8.27
CA THR A 75 9.27 0.93 8.70
C THR A 75 10.30 1.57 7.77
N ASP A 76 10.39 1.12 6.53
CA ASP A 76 11.30 1.70 5.55
C ASP A 76 10.96 3.17 5.20
N ALA A 77 9.71 3.60 5.44
CA ALA A 77 9.29 4.99 5.30
C ALA A 77 9.85 5.92 6.39
N SER A 78 10.43 5.40 7.47
CA SER A 78 10.96 6.21 8.57
C SER A 78 12.24 7.00 8.22
N GLY A 79 12.84 6.74 7.06
CA GLY A 79 14.04 7.42 6.57
C GLY A 79 14.53 6.84 5.25
N ASN A 80 15.57 7.47 4.69
CA ASN A 80 16.28 6.93 3.55
C ASN A 80 17.28 5.88 4.05
N ASN A 81 17.34 4.74 3.35
CA ASN A 81 18.29 3.66 3.67
C ASN A 81 18.31 3.27 5.16
N VAL A 82 17.13 3.00 5.71
CA VAL A 82 16.99 2.44 7.07
C VAL A 82 17.82 1.16 7.18
N PRO A 83 18.55 0.91 8.31
CA PRO A 83 19.40 -0.27 8.43
C PRO A 83 18.69 -1.57 8.11
N VAL A 84 19.32 -2.43 7.31
CA VAL A 84 18.79 -3.70 6.80
C VAL A 84 18.24 -4.60 7.92
N ASP A 85 19.01 -4.75 9.02
CA ASP A 85 18.58 -5.60 10.14
C ASP A 85 17.33 -5.08 10.83
N LYS A 86 17.17 -3.76 10.90
CA LYS A 86 15.94 -3.14 11.42
C LYS A 86 14.73 -3.42 10.53
N LEU A 87 14.91 -3.31 9.20
CA LEU A 87 13.86 -3.63 8.23
C LEU A 87 13.44 -5.09 8.32
N ILE A 88 14.42 -6.00 8.41
CA ILE A 88 14.16 -7.44 8.56
C ILE A 88 13.38 -7.69 9.86
N ALA A 89 13.84 -7.17 11.00
CA ALA A 89 13.19 -7.37 12.29
C ALA A 89 11.73 -6.92 12.28
N ASN A 90 11.46 -5.73 11.73
CA ASN A 90 10.11 -5.18 11.65
C ASN A 90 9.23 -5.96 10.66
N ALA A 91 9.72 -6.21 9.46
CA ALA A 91 8.97 -6.91 8.42
C ALA A 91 8.70 -8.39 8.76
N THR A 92 9.47 -9.00 9.66
CA THR A 92 9.30 -10.40 10.11
C THR A 92 8.63 -10.53 11.47
N SER A 93 8.07 -9.46 12.01
CA SER A 93 7.43 -9.44 13.35
C SER A 93 6.02 -10.04 13.37
N SER A 94 5.36 -10.17 12.23
CA SER A 94 3.97 -10.62 12.16
C SER A 94 3.85 -12.14 12.17
N GLN A 95 2.86 -12.65 12.91
CA GLN A 95 2.47 -14.07 12.92
C GLN A 95 1.02 -14.26 12.43
N ALA A 96 0.47 -13.25 11.77
CA ALA A 96 -0.87 -13.32 11.23
C ALA A 96 -0.98 -14.39 10.13
N LYS A 97 -2.16 -15.01 9.98
CA LYS A 97 -2.42 -16.00 8.93
C LYS A 97 -2.21 -15.44 7.52
N HIS A 98 -2.58 -14.20 7.31
CA HIS A 98 -2.39 -13.45 6.06
C HIS A 98 -1.60 -12.18 6.38
N ILE A 99 -0.51 -11.96 5.67
CA ILE A 99 0.42 -10.86 5.93
C ILE A 99 0.58 -10.03 4.67
N ASN A 100 0.24 -8.74 4.77
CA ASN A 100 0.58 -7.72 3.79
C ASN A 100 1.60 -6.78 4.42
N ILE A 101 2.80 -6.74 3.86
CA ILE A 101 3.91 -5.95 4.38
C ILE A 101 4.00 -4.63 3.60
N LEU A 102 4.02 -3.50 4.31
CA LEU A 102 4.29 -2.21 3.71
C LEU A 102 5.78 -2.05 3.45
N MET A 103 6.13 -1.75 2.21
CA MET A 103 7.47 -1.41 1.72
C MET A 103 7.37 -0.35 0.62
N HIS A 104 8.49 0.28 0.30
CA HIS A 104 8.61 1.29 -0.78
C HIS A 104 9.77 0.94 -1.70
N ASP A 105 9.68 1.37 -2.96
CA ASP A 105 10.60 1.04 -4.05
C ASP A 105 11.23 2.27 -4.74
N THR A 106 11.32 3.39 -4.03
CA THR A 106 11.98 4.59 -4.54
C THR A 106 13.51 4.46 -4.51
N ASP A 107 14.22 5.29 -5.27
CA ASP A 107 15.70 5.31 -5.36
C ASP A 107 16.42 5.40 -4.00
N ALA A 108 15.75 5.90 -2.96
CA ALA A 108 16.30 6.01 -1.60
C ALA A 108 16.03 4.78 -0.73
N LYS A 109 15.66 3.63 -1.31
CA LYS A 109 15.25 2.40 -0.60
C LYS A 109 16.11 1.17 -0.96
N ASP A 110 17.40 1.37 -1.24
CA ASP A 110 18.31 0.26 -1.55
C ASP A 110 18.34 -0.81 -0.45
N THR A 111 18.32 -0.38 0.82
CA THR A 111 18.30 -1.29 1.97
C THR A 111 17.00 -2.10 2.09
N THR A 112 15.89 -1.59 1.56
CA THR A 112 14.63 -2.36 1.46
C THR A 112 14.80 -3.53 0.48
N VAL A 113 15.41 -3.26 -0.67
CA VAL A 113 15.73 -4.31 -1.67
C VAL A 113 16.72 -5.33 -1.08
N GLU A 114 17.74 -4.88 -0.36
CA GLU A 114 18.72 -5.75 0.30
C GLU A 114 18.08 -6.64 1.40
N ALA A 115 17.12 -6.11 2.14
CA ALA A 115 16.40 -6.84 3.19
C ALA A 115 15.44 -7.92 2.64
N LEU A 116 14.88 -7.71 1.45
CA LEU A 116 13.78 -8.49 0.90
C LEU A 116 14.06 -10.01 0.81
N PRO A 117 15.24 -10.49 0.34
CA PRO A 117 15.52 -11.93 0.29
C PRO A 117 15.43 -12.61 1.65
N LYS A 118 15.95 -11.98 2.71
CA LYS A 118 15.92 -12.51 4.08
C LYS A 118 14.50 -12.53 4.66
N ILE A 119 13.69 -11.53 4.34
CA ILE A 119 12.27 -11.48 4.75
C ILE A 119 11.49 -12.61 4.08
N ILE A 120 11.71 -12.84 2.79
CA ILE A 120 11.08 -13.93 2.04
C ILE A 120 11.51 -15.29 2.62
N GLU A 121 12.81 -15.49 2.87
CA GLU A 121 13.34 -16.73 3.45
C GLU A 121 12.72 -17.01 4.83
N HIS A 122 12.60 -16.00 5.69
CA HIS A 122 12.01 -16.11 7.00
C HIS A 122 10.59 -16.69 6.93
N TYR A 123 9.71 -16.09 6.13
CA TYR A 123 8.34 -16.55 6.03
C TYR A 123 8.19 -17.91 5.32
N ARG A 124 9.04 -18.19 4.33
CA ARG A 124 9.09 -19.52 3.70
C ARG A 124 9.44 -20.62 4.70
N LYS A 125 10.44 -20.39 5.57
CA LYS A 125 10.81 -21.33 6.64
C LYS A 125 9.68 -21.55 7.65
N GLN A 126 8.79 -20.59 7.82
CA GLN A 126 7.60 -20.73 8.67
C GLN A 126 6.39 -21.34 7.94
N GLY A 127 6.53 -21.73 6.68
CA GLY A 127 5.48 -22.37 5.91
C GLY A 127 4.49 -21.44 5.21
N TYR A 128 4.79 -20.13 5.15
CA TYR A 128 3.96 -19.18 4.38
C TYR A 128 4.13 -19.37 2.88
N ALA A 129 3.03 -19.33 2.15
CA ALA A 129 3.00 -19.27 0.71
C ALA A 129 2.96 -17.80 0.24
N PHE A 130 3.75 -17.47 -0.79
CA PHE A 130 3.72 -16.17 -1.45
C PHE A 130 2.81 -16.25 -2.66
N ARG A 131 1.87 -15.32 -2.76
CA ARG A 131 0.91 -15.26 -3.86
C ARG A 131 0.81 -13.84 -4.39
N ALA A 132 0.62 -13.70 -5.71
CA ALA A 132 0.24 -12.43 -6.30
C ALA A 132 -1.13 -11.99 -5.76
N LEU A 133 -1.30 -10.68 -5.56
CA LEU A 133 -2.57 -10.12 -5.15
C LEU A 133 -3.57 -10.13 -6.31
N THR A 134 -4.82 -10.37 -5.98
CA THR A 134 -5.98 -10.22 -6.85
C THR A 134 -7.06 -9.42 -6.11
N VAL A 135 -8.13 -9.02 -6.79
CA VAL A 135 -9.26 -8.33 -6.15
C VAL A 135 -9.95 -9.16 -5.07
N ASP A 136 -9.82 -10.49 -5.13
CA ASP A 136 -10.40 -11.45 -4.17
C ASP A 136 -9.41 -11.85 -3.06
N SER A 137 -8.18 -11.32 -3.09
CA SER A 137 -7.20 -11.59 -2.04
C SER A 137 -7.62 -10.99 -0.71
N TYR A 138 -7.17 -11.60 0.41
CA TYR A 138 -7.30 -10.96 1.71
C TYR A 138 -6.69 -9.54 1.66
N ALA A 139 -7.52 -8.54 1.91
CA ALA A 139 -7.14 -7.14 1.91
C ALA A 139 -7.27 -6.57 3.33
N PRO A 140 -6.17 -6.28 4.03
CA PRO A 140 -6.26 -5.54 5.28
C PRO A 140 -6.77 -4.13 4.99
N HIS A 141 -7.77 -3.70 5.76
CA HIS A 141 -8.31 -2.36 5.75
C HIS A 141 -8.11 -1.73 7.13
N HIS A 142 -7.45 -0.59 7.17
CA HIS A 142 -7.32 0.17 8.40
C HIS A 142 -8.64 0.87 8.74
N GLN A 143 -8.82 1.20 10.02
CA GLN A 143 -9.92 2.05 10.43
C GLN A 143 -9.72 3.45 9.83
N VAL A 144 -10.74 3.96 9.17
CA VAL A 144 -10.73 5.30 8.58
C VAL A 144 -10.78 6.37 9.68
N ASN A 145 -9.87 7.36 9.59
CA ASN A 145 -9.70 8.45 10.57
C ASN A 145 -9.96 9.82 9.92
N ASN A 146 -11.14 10.07 9.44
CA ASN A 146 -11.52 11.31 8.75
C ASN A 146 -11.53 12.55 9.64
#